data_99e2fb410e807cfdb4b0e52158ec122c
#
_entry.id   99e2fb410e807cfdb4b0e52158ec122c
#
_cell.length_a   1.000
_cell.length_b   1.000
_cell.length_c   1.000
_cell.angle_alpha   90.00
_cell.angle_beta   90.00
_cell.angle_gamma   90.00
#
_symmetry.space_group_name_H-M   'P 1'
#
loop_
_entity.id
_entity.type
_entity.pdbx_description
1 polymer ?
#
loop_
_entity_poly.entity_id
_entity_poly.type
_entity_poly.pdbx_seq_one_letter_code
_entity_poly.pdbx_strand_id
1 'polypeptide(L)'
;MYTILGTVGNFYLLYVAYRFLANGFLARGLLFILAFFGISYFAYLNILYFFTSKKSRFDFSPWIEKKLGMKPKDDLMDKKASPQNGFVQTNGLFKGETILPAKLKRNPTEIQALNEIVGQLAAEGYLRLDYGGHSDNEIFKIAHAKKENVYALNEPVALPYFELVHENGHLNLYGGINQIERKQLGQIKSVGLMPVTEVERKYSLFVAAAAVHGGPYKFAGRSTVMQEEGPYELKLQVAYREKEVPKKV
;
A
#
# COMPACT_ATOMS: atom_id res chain seq x y z
N MET A 1 -2.11 20.74 10.76
CA MET A 1 -1.64 22.14 10.97
C MET A 1 -1.63 22.95 9.69
N TYR A 2 -1.09 22.49 8.59
CA TYR A 2 -1.01 23.23 7.31
C TYR A 2 -2.36 23.66 6.71
N THR A 3 -3.43 22.88 6.90
CA THR A 3 -4.77 23.18 6.39
C THR A 3 -5.36 24.45 7.01
N ILE A 4 -5.15 24.66 8.31
CA ILE A 4 -5.63 25.84 9.03
C ILE A 4 -4.89 27.09 8.55
N LEU A 5 -3.55 26.99 8.40
CA LEU A 5 -2.72 28.07 7.89
C LEU A 5 -3.11 28.47 6.46
N GLY A 6 -3.36 27.46 5.61
CA GLY A 6 -3.83 27.65 4.24
C GLY A 6 -5.21 28.32 4.17
N THR A 7 -6.13 27.96 5.09
CA THR A 7 -7.45 28.57 5.16
C THR A 7 -7.36 30.07 5.54
N VAL A 8 -6.51 30.40 6.51
CA VAL A 8 -6.29 31.82 6.90
C VAL A 8 -5.69 32.61 5.74
N GLY A 9 -4.67 32.04 5.04
CA GLY A 9 -4.06 32.66 3.87
C GLY A 9 -5.02 32.88 2.70
N ASN A 10 -6.04 32.02 2.58
CA ASN A 10 -7.04 32.13 1.52
C ASN A 10 -7.86 33.44 1.61
N PHE A 11 -8.08 33.99 2.82
CA PHE A 11 -8.77 35.27 2.98
C PHE A 11 -8.04 36.45 2.31
N TYR A 12 -6.73 36.33 2.08
CA TYR A 12 -6.00 37.33 1.31
C TYR A 12 -6.50 37.46 -0.13
N LEU A 13 -7.05 36.40 -0.71
CA LEU A 13 -7.64 36.47 -2.06
C LEU A 13 -8.86 37.40 -2.11
N LEU A 14 -9.65 37.49 -1.04
CA LEU A 14 -10.75 38.45 -0.97
C LEU A 14 -10.27 39.89 -0.97
N TYR A 15 -9.17 40.16 -0.25
CA TYR A 15 -8.58 41.50 -0.28
C TYR A 15 -8.08 41.82 -1.69
N VAL A 16 -7.43 40.91 -2.37
CA VAL A 16 -6.94 41.10 -3.74
C VAL A 16 -8.11 41.29 -4.70
N ALA A 17 -9.18 40.49 -4.56
CA ALA A 17 -10.40 40.63 -5.34
C ALA A 17 -11.03 42.02 -5.19
N TYR A 18 -11.14 42.49 -3.95
CA TYR A 18 -11.65 43.84 -3.65
C TYR A 18 -10.82 44.92 -4.34
N ARG A 19 -9.48 44.82 -4.27
CA ARG A 19 -8.56 45.79 -4.91
C ARG A 19 -8.78 45.82 -6.44
N PHE A 20 -8.97 44.70 -7.09
CA PHE A 20 -9.26 44.65 -8.52
C PHE A 20 -10.63 45.22 -8.87
N LEU A 21 -11.67 44.93 -8.07
CA LEU A 21 -12.99 45.50 -8.27
C LEU A 21 -13.01 47.01 -8.07
N ALA A 22 -12.38 47.53 -7.03
CA ALA A 22 -12.27 48.95 -6.76
C ALA A 22 -11.52 49.75 -7.85
N ASN A 23 -10.61 49.10 -8.57
CA ASN A 23 -9.89 49.67 -9.71
C ASN A 23 -10.57 49.39 -11.09
N GLY A 24 -11.81 48.93 -11.10
CA GLY A 24 -12.60 48.71 -12.32
C GLY A 24 -12.27 47.41 -13.10
N PHE A 25 -11.38 46.58 -12.60
CA PHE A 25 -11.02 45.29 -13.25
C PHE A 25 -11.97 44.16 -12.85
N LEU A 26 -13.26 44.26 -13.25
CA LEU A 26 -14.34 43.34 -12.86
C LEU A 26 -14.00 41.86 -13.14
N ALA A 27 -13.52 41.53 -14.33
CA ALA A 27 -13.21 40.13 -14.70
C ALA A 27 -12.14 39.50 -13.80
N ARG A 28 -11.08 40.27 -13.47
CA ARG A 28 -10.02 39.79 -12.59
C ARG A 28 -10.50 39.67 -11.14
N GLY A 29 -11.25 40.65 -10.66
CA GLY A 29 -11.83 40.59 -9.32
C GLY A 29 -12.76 39.39 -9.13
N LEU A 30 -13.62 39.11 -10.11
CA LEU A 30 -14.52 37.96 -10.09
C LEU A 30 -13.75 36.63 -10.09
N LEU A 31 -12.67 36.55 -10.84
CA LEU A 31 -11.81 35.35 -10.90
C LEU A 31 -11.17 35.05 -9.54
N PHE A 32 -10.71 36.06 -8.80
CA PHE A 32 -10.17 35.89 -7.46
C PHE A 32 -11.22 35.48 -6.42
N ILE A 33 -12.45 35.96 -6.55
CA ILE A 33 -13.60 35.52 -5.75
C ILE A 33 -13.88 34.02 -6.01
N LEU A 34 -13.89 33.62 -7.27
CA LEU A 34 -14.15 32.23 -7.67
C LEU A 34 -13.03 31.30 -7.14
N ALA A 35 -11.77 31.73 -7.23
CA ALA A 35 -10.62 31.03 -6.65
C ALA A 35 -10.74 30.89 -5.12
N PHE A 36 -11.16 31.95 -4.42
CA PHE A 36 -11.42 31.89 -2.97
C PHE A 36 -12.43 30.82 -2.60
N PHE A 37 -13.57 30.76 -3.28
CA PHE A 37 -14.59 29.77 -3.02
C PHE A 37 -14.11 28.34 -3.36
N GLY A 38 -13.35 28.18 -4.45
CA GLY A 38 -12.76 26.90 -4.81
C GLY A 38 -11.81 26.36 -3.73
N ILE A 39 -10.89 27.18 -3.27
CA ILE A 39 -9.93 26.81 -2.21
C ILE A 39 -10.65 26.56 -0.88
N SER A 40 -11.64 27.40 -0.53
CA SER A 40 -12.47 27.22 0.68
C SER A 40 -13.22 25.92 0.68
N TYR A 41 -13.77 25.52 -0.48
CA TYR A 41 -14.45 24.24 -0.65
C TYR A 41 -13.51 23.06 -0.40
N PHE A 42 -12.30 23.06 -1.00
CA PHE A 42 -11.32 22.00 -0.74
C PHE A 42 -10.80 21.99 0.70
N ALA A 43 -10.64 23.15 1.32
CA ALA A 43 -10.29 23.26 2.73
C ALA A 43 -11.38 22.66 3.63
N TYR A 44 -12.64 22.93 3.33
CA TYR A 44 -13.80 22.36 4.02
C TYR A 44 -13.84 20.82 3.90
N LEU A 45 -13.65 20.27 2.71
CA LEU A 45 -13.59 18.82 2.51
C LEU A 45 -12.43 18.19 3.30
N ASN A 46 -11.28 18.85 3.32
CA ASN A 46 -10.11 18.39 4.03
C ASN A 46 -10.30 18.39 5.56
N ILE A 47 -10.94 19.42 6.10
CA ILE A 47 -11.31 19.50 7.52
C ILE A 47 -12.32 18.39 7.86
N LEU A 48 -13.33 18.18 7.03
CA LEU A 48 -14.29 17.09 7.23
C LEU A 48 -13.60 15.71 7.23
N TYR A 49 -12.68 15.48 6.31
CA TYR A 49 -11.95 14.22 6.21
C TYR A 49 -11.08 13.93 7.45
N PHE A 50 -10.37 14.96 7.97
CA PHE A 50 -9.44 14.75 9.10
C PHE A 50 -10.10 14.83 10.48
N PHE A 51 -11.19 15.59 10.62
CA PHE A 51 -11.81 15.87 11.93
C PHE A 51 -13.20 15.27 12.12
N THR A 52 -13.80 14.67 11.06
CA THR A 52 -15.17 14.17 11.14
C THR A 52 -15.32 12.86 10.38
N SER A 53 -15.91 11.86 11.01
CA SER A 53 -16.26 10.59 10.36
C SER A 53 -17.53 10.68 9.46
N LYS A 54 -18.03 11.88 9.19
CA LYS A 54 -19.26 12.10 8.42
C LYS A 54 -18.93 12.43 6.97
N LYS A 55 -19.56 11.73 6.03
CA LYS A 55 -19.50 12.08 4.59
C LYS A 55 -20.19 13.43 4.37
N SER A 56 -19.56 14.33 3.61
CA SER A 56 -20.16 15.60 3.23
C SER A 56 -21.41 15.38 2.37
N ARG A 57 -22.51 16.10 2.66
CA ARG A 57 -23.72 16.11 1.81
C ARG A 57 -23.49 16.82 0.47
N PHE A 58 -22.43 17.63 0.36
CA PHE A 58 -22.09 18.45 -0.81
C PHE A 58 -20.72 18.07 -1.38
N ASP A 59 -20.44 16.76 -1.46
CA ASP A 59 -19.21 16.28 -2.08
C ASP A 59 -19.41 16.17 -3.59
N PHE A 60 -18.90 17.16 -4.32
CA PHE A 60 -18.90 17.18 -5.78
C PHE A 60 -17.65 16.49 -6.37
N SER A 61 -16.74 15.96 -5.53
CA SER A 61 -15.52 15.29 -5.98
C SER A 61 -15.81 14.15 -6.96
N PRO A 62 -16.82 13.27 -6.77
CA PRO A 62 -17.10 12.19 -7.69
C PRO A 62 -17.53 12.68 -9.09
N TRP A 63 -18.21 13.83 -9.14
CA TRP A 63 -18.65 14.42 -10.41
C TRP A 63 -17.48 15.04 -11.18
N ILE A 64 -16.58 15.74 -10.46
CA ILE A 64 -15.38 16.37 -11.03
C ILE A 64 -14.41 15.28 -11.53
N GLU A 65 -14.20 14.23 -10.75
CA GLU A 65 -13.35 13.07 -11.11
C GLU A 65 -13.85 12.37 -12.38
N LYS A 66 -15.19 12.18 -12.48
CA LYS A 66 -15.83 11.60 -13.67
C LYS A 66 -15.63 12.47 -14.91
N LYS A 67 -15.66 13.80 -14.77
CA LYS A 67 -15.53 14.75 -15.90
C LYS A 67 -14.08 14.96 -16.33
N LEU A 68 -13.13 14.82 -15.41
CA LEU A 68 -11.68 14.89 -15.67
C LEU A 68 -11.06 13.54 -16.05
N GLY A 69 -11.87 12.47 -16.14
CA GLY A 69 -11.37 11.12 -16.46
C GLY A 69 -10.49 10.50 -15.39
N MET A 70 -10.44 11.09 -14.20
CA MET A 70 -9.77 10.50 -13.05
C MET A 70 -10.70 9.46 -12.43
N LYS A 71 -10.21 8.23 -12.25
CA LYS A 71 -10.99 7.19 -11.58
C LYS A 71 -11.20 7.60 -10.12
N PRO A 72 -12.47 7.53 -9.59
CA PRO A 72 -12.75 7.91 -8.21
C PRO A 72 -11.90 7.11 -7.22
N LYS A 73 -11.33 7.78 -6.24
CA LYS A 73 -10.53 7.15 -5.18
C LYS A 73 -11.36 6.28 -4.22
N ASP A 74 -12.68 6.43 -4.24
CA ASP A 74 -13.62 5.65 -3.42
C ASP A 74 -13.72 4.17 -3.84
N ASP A 75 -13.29 3.84 -5.06
CA ASP A 75 -13.16 2.45 -5.52
C ASP A 75 -12.04 1.67 -4.81
N LEU A 76 -11.23 2.31 -3.97
CA LEU A 76 -10.20 1.62 -3.19
C LEU A 76 -10.73 0.98 -1.89
N MET A 77 -11.94 1.34 -1.44
CA MET A 77 -12.59 0.71 -0.29
C MET A 77 -13.66 -0.32 -0.68
N ASP A 78 -14.26 -0.23 -1.88
CA ASP A 78 -15.35 -1.13 -2.30
C ASP A 78 -14.98 -2.06 -3.47
N LYS A 79 -13.77 -1.99 -4.02
CA LYS A 79 -13.31 -3.06 -4.88
C LYS A 79 -12.94 -4.25 -4.01
N LYS A 80 -13.87 -5.22 -3.95
CA LYS A 80 -13.49 -6.63 -3.99
C LYS A 80 -12.16 -6.70 -4.73
N ALA A 81 -11.11 -7.09 -4.02
CA ALA A 81 -9.77 -7.25 -4.58
C ALA A 81 -9.89 -8.04 -5.88
N SER A 82 -9.95 -7.33 -6.99
CA SER A 82 -9.64 -7.92 -8.27
C SER A 82 -8.19 -8.37 -8.15
N PRO A 83 -7.84 -9.59 -8.53
CA PRO A 83 -6.48 -10.07 -8.50
C PRO A 83 -5.68 -9.38 -9.61
N GLN A 84 -5.33 -8.11 -9.40
CA GLN A 84 -4.31 -7.44 -10.17
C GLN A 84 -3.04 -7.48 -9.33
N ASN A 85 -2.12 -8.27 -9.81
CA ASN A 85 -0.77 -8.56 -9.35
C ASN A 85 -0.64 -9.70 -8.35
N GLY A 86 -0.67 -10.96 -8.85
CA GLY A 86 0.10 -12.07 -8.31
C GLY A 86 -0.09 -12.45 -6.83
N PHE A 87 -1.13 -11.96 -6.16
CA PHE A 87 -1.44 -12.41 -4.80
C PHE A 87 -2.27 -13.69 -4.88
N VAL A 88 -1.74 -14.72 -4.26
CA VAL A 88 -2.44 -16.00 -4.09
C VAL A 88 -3.74 -15.71 -3.35
N GLN A 89 -4.86 -16.15 -3.95
CA GLN A 89 -6.17 -16.06 -3.29
C GLN A 89 -6.07 -16.78 -1.95
N THR A 90 -6.37 -16.08 -0.88
CA THR A 90 -6.61 -16.73 0.42
C THR A 90 -7.64 -17.81 0.23
N ASN A 91 -7.42 -19.00 0.78
CA ASN A 91 -8.25 -20.21 0.61
C ASN A 91 -9.70 -20.10 1.10
N GLY A 92 -10.35 -18.96 0.92
CA GLY A 92 -11.74 -18.74 1.30
C GLY A 92 -12.02 -18.70 2.81
N LEU A 93 -11.00 -18.83 3.65
CA LEU A 93 -11.11 -18.82 5.11
C LEU A 93 -11.55 -17.44 5.68
N PHE A 94 -11.32 -16.36 4.92
CA PHE A 94 -11.56 -14.98 5.37
C PHE A 94 -12.69 -14.30 4.58
N LYS A 95 -13.75 -15.01 4.25
CA LYS A 95 -14.93 -14.42 3.61
C LYS A 95 -15.59 -13.39 4.52
N GLY A 96 -15.64 -12.14 4.05
CA GLY A 96 -16.25 -11.03 4.77
C GLY A 96 -15.30 -10.24 5.67
N GLU A 97 -14.03 -10.59 5.76
CA GLU A 97 -13.02 -9.87 6.52
C GLU A 97 -12.27 -8.87 5.64
N THR A 98 -11.85 -7.75 6.24
CA THR A 98 -11.04 -6.76 5.53
C THR A 98 -9.58 -7.19 5.56
N ILE A 99 -8.96 -7.33 4.39
CA ILE A 99 -7.56 -7.69 4.22
C ILE A 99 -6.76 -6.43 3.94
N LEU A 100 -5.71 -6.19 4.74
CA LEU A 100 -4.83 -5.05 4.62
C LEU A 100 -3.37 -5.49 4.43
N PRO A 101 -2.57 -4.72 3.68
CA PRO A 101 -1.13 -4.97 3.60
C PRO A 101 -0.49 -4.69 4.96
N ALA A 102 0.47 -5.52 5.35
CA ALA A 102 1.24 -5.33 6.56
C ALA A 102 2.73 -5.09 6.24
N LYS A 103 3.37 -4.24 7.04
CA LYS A 103 4.81 -3.99 6.95
C LYS A 103 5.52 -4.74 8.07
N LEU A 104 6.62 -5.40 7.69
CA LEU A 104 7.50 -6.10 8.61
C LEU A 104 8.72 -5.23 8.97
N LYS A 105 9.16 -5.34 10.22
CA LYS A 105 10.52 -4.99 10.65
C LYS A 105 11.32 -6.29 10.65
N ARG A 106 12.45 -6.31 9.96
CA ARG A 106 13.32 -7.49 9.84
C ARG A 106 14.74 -7.13 10.26
N ASN A 107 15.38 -8.07 10.92
CA ASN A 107 16.81 -8.03 11.25
C ASN A 107 17.62 -8.86 10.23
N PRO A 108 18.97 -8.77 10.23
CA PRO A 108 19.80 -9.53 9.29
C PRO A 108 19.58 -11.05 9.35
N THR A 109 19.34 -11.62 10.53
CA THR A 109 19.08 -13.06 10.71
C THR A 109 17.76 -13.47 10.04
N GLU A 110 16.71 -12.65 10.14
CA GLU A 110 15.42 -12.90 9.52
C GLU A 110 15.48 -12.74 7.99
N ILE A 111 16.32 -11.83 7.49
CA ILE A 111 16.61 -11.70 6.05
C ILE A 111 17.32 -12.95 5.55
N GLN A 112 18.32 -13.42 6.26
CA GLN A 112 19.04 -14.65 5.92
C GLN A 112 18.12 -15.88 5.97
N ALA A 113 17.25 -15.98 6.98
CA ALA A 113 16.27 -17.06 7.09
C ALA A 113 15.34 -17.11 5.85
N LEU A 114 14.91 -15.95 5.36
CA LEU A 114 14.13 -15.90 4.12
C LEU A 114 14.92 -16.36 2.91
N ASN A 115 16.18 -15.95 2.78
CA ASN A 115 17.05 -16.40 1.67
C ASN A 115 17.25 -17.93 1.69
N GLU A 116 17.41 -18.52 2.86
CA GLU A 116 17.54 -19.97 3.03
C GLU A 116 16.26 -20.70 2.62
N ILE A 117 15.08 -20.20 3.04
CA ILE A 117 13.78 -20.75 2.64
C ILE A 117 13.61 -20.66 1.12
N VAL A 118 13.92 -19.53 0.51
CA VAL A 118 13.85 -19.36 -0.95
C VAL A 118 14.77 -20.33 -1.66
N GLY A 119 16.00 -20.51 -1.18
CA GLY A 119 16.95 -21.49 -1.72
C GLY A 119 16.42 -22.93 -1.66
N GLN A 120 15.81 -23.31 -0.55
CA GLN A 120 15.18 -24.63 -0.39
C GLN A 120 13.99 -24.82 -1.33
N LEU A 121 13.09 -23.82 -1.39
CA LEU A 121 11.92 -23.86 -2.29
C LEU A 121 12.31 -23.90 -3.77
N ALA A 122 13.41 -23.23 -4.13
CA ALA A 122 13.96 -23.32 -5.48
C ALA A 122 14.55 -24.70 -5.79
N ALA A 123 15.28 -25.30 -4.84
CA ALA A 123 15.86 -26.65 -4.97
C ALA A 123 14.77 -27.72 -5.11
N GLU A 124 13.63 -27.55 -4.44
CA GLU A 124 12.46 -28.44 -4.54
C GLU A 124 11.59 -28.15 -5.79
N GLY A 125 11.94 -27.14 -6.58
CA GLY A 125 11.17 -26.75 -7.78
C GLY A 125 9.83 -26.07 -7.50
N TYR A 126 9.59 -25.65 -6.26
CA TYR A 126 8.37 -24.94 -5.87
C TYR A 126 8.32 -23.53 -6.45
N LEU A 127 9.46 -22.87 -6.55
CA LEU A 127 9.60 -21.55 -7.20
C LEU A 127 10.72 -21.56 -8.23
N ARG A 128 10.64 -20.67 -9.22
CA ARG A 128 11.64 -20.53 -10.27
C ARG A 128 12.29 -19.15 -10.20
N LEU A 129 13.61 -19.15 -10.21
CA LEU A 129 14.42 -17.93 -10.21
C LEU A 129 14.95 -17.68 -11.63
N ASP A 130 14.02 -17.48 -12.57
CA ASP A 130 14.28 -17.44 -14.01
C ASP A 130 13.92 -16.13 -14.70
N TYR A 131 13.72 -15.06 -13.91
CA TYR A 131 13.34 -13.72 -14.42
C TYR A 131 12.05 -13.74 -15.25
N GLY A 132 11.10 -14.61 -14.87
CA GLY A 132 9.85 -14.79 -15.60
C GLY A 132 10.00 -15.54 -16.92
N GLY A 133 11.10 -16.31 -17.10
CA GLY A 133 11.41 -17.05 -18.32
C GLY A 133 11.86 -16.18 -19.48
N HIS A 134 12.15 -14.89 -19.25
CA HIS A 134 12.55 -13.95 -20.30
C HIS A 134 14.03 -14.09 -20.67
N SER A 135 14.32 -14.03 -21.97
CA SER A 135 15.68 -13.90 -22.48
C SER A 135 16.27 -12.51 -22.16
N ASP A 136 17.60 -12.39 -22.18
CA ASP A 136 18.27 -11.10 -21.90
C ASP A 136 17.83 -9.98 -22.87
N ASN A 137 17.54 -10.32 -24.13
CA ASN A 137 17.02 -9.35 -25.10
C ASN A 137 15.62 -8.85 -24.75
N GLU A 138 14.75 -9.71 -24.23
CA GLU A 138 13.41 -9.36 -23.77
C GLU A 138 13.48 -8.55 -22.49
N ILE A 139 14.34 -8.97 -21.54
CA ILE A 139 14.60 -8.23 -20.30
C ILE A 139 15.07 -6.82 -20.60
N PHE A 140 16.02 -6.66 -21.55
CA PHE A 140 16.51 -5.35 -21.97
C PHE A 140 15.36 -4.46 -22.48
N LYS A 141 14.50 -5.00 -23.35
CA LYS A 141 13.35 -4.27 -23.88
C LYS A 141 12.35 -3.88 -22.79
N ILE A 142 12.03 -4.80 -21.89
CA ILE A 142 11.09 -4.59 -20.77
C ILE A 142 11.65 -3.52 -19.82
N ALA A 143 12.91 -3.69 -19.37
CA ALA A 143 13.56 -2.79 -18.44
C ALA A 143 13.76 -1.39 -19.04
N HIS A 144 14.10 -1.29 -20.32
CA HIS A 144 14.26 -0.01 -21.02
C HIS A 144 12.92 0.71 -21.22
N ALA A 145 11.85 -0.03 -21.57
CA ALA A 145 10.53 0.55 -21.83
C ALA A 145 9.83 1.01 -20.54
N LYS A 146 9.89 0.19 -19.49
CA LYS A 146 9.20 0.45 -18.21
C LYS A 146 10.06 1.23 -17.21
N LYS A 147 11.38 1.31 -17.41
CA LYS A 147 12.38 1.83 -16.47
C LYS A 147 12.31 1.13 -15.10
N GLU A 148 12.01 -0.17 -15.12
CA GLU A 148 11.89 -1.03 -13.94
C GLU A 148 12.87 -2.19 -14.02
N ASN A 149 13.27 -2.71 -12.86
CA ASN A 149 14.10 -3.89 -12.76
C ASN A 149 13.26 -5.15 -13.00
N VAL A 150 13.86 -6.17 -13.60
CA VAL A 150 13.28 -7.51 -13.76
C VAL A 150 13.94 -8.42 -12.72
N TYR A 151 13.17 -8.91 -11.77
CA TYR A 151 13.67 -9.72 -10.66
C TYR A 151 13.74 -11.19 -11.01
N ALA A 152 14.65 -11.92 -10.38
CA ALA A 152 14.76 -13.38 -10.53
C ALA A 152 13.45 -14.06 -10.14
N LEU A 153 12.82 -13.62 -9.04
CA LEU A 153 11.46 -13.96 -8.69
C LEU A 153 10.53 -12.80 -9.10
N ASN A 154 10.14 -12.80 -10.37
CA ASN A 154 9.42 -11.71 -10.99
C ASN A 154 7.98 -11.58 -10.48
N GLU A 155 7.33 -12.70 -10.19
CA GLU A 155 5.99 -12.74 -9.62
C GLU A 155 6.03 -13.17 -8.16
N PRO A 156 5.16 -12.60 -7.29
CA PRO A 156 5.08 -13.02 -5.91
C PRO A 156 4.61 -14.48 -5.80
N VAL A 157 5.38 -15.30 -5.09
CA VAL A 157 5.04 -16.71 -4.82
C VAL A 157 4.70 -16.87 -3.36
N ALA A 158 3.55 -17.49 -3.06
CA ALA A 158 3.12 -17.73 -1.69
C ALA A 158 4.07 -18.69 -0.98
N LEU A 159 4.35 -18.41 0.29
CA LEU A 159 5.02 -19.36 1.16
C LEU A 159 4.09 -20.57 1.41
N PRO A 160 4.60 -21.81 1.38
CA PRO A 160 3.81 -23.00 1.68
C PRO A 160 3.24 -23.01 3.09
N TYR A 161 4.02 -22.50 4.05
CA TYR A 161 3.63 -22.36 5.45
C TYR A 161 3.93 -20.97 5.97
N PHE A 162 2.98 -20.40 6.71
CA PHE A 162 3.14 -19.15 7.45
C PHE A 162 2.15 -19.07 8.60
N GLU A 163 2.56 -18.42 9.69
CA GLU A 163 1.71 -18.15 10.84
C GLU A 163 2.14 -16.89 11.58
N LEU A 164 1.23 -16.30 12.36
CA LEU A 164 1.53 -15.25 13.33
C LEU A 164 1.59 -15.84 14.73
N VAL A 165 2.66 -15.51 15.44
CA VAL A 165 2.85 -15.92 16.83
C VAL A 165 3.05 -14.68 17.69
N HIS A 166 2.29 -14.60 18.78
CA HIS A 166 2.42 -13.51 19.75
C HIS A 166 3.46 -13.91 20.81
N GLU A 167 4.64 -13.32 20.76
CA GLU A 167 5.75 -13.61 21.68
C GLU A 167 6.35 -12.30 22.19
N ASN A 168 6.60 -12.23 23.51
CA ASN A 168 7.24 -11.09 24.17
C ASN A 168 6.55 -9.73 23.89
N GLY A 169 5.23 -9.72 23.73
CA GLY A 169 4.46 -8.52 23.42
C GLY A 169 4.58 -8.04 21.97
N HIS A 170 5.13 -8.87 21.09
CA HIS A 170 5.30 -8.59 19.68
C HIS A 170 4.62 -9.65 18.82
N LEU A 171 4.11 -9.23 17.66
CA LEU A 171 3.49 -10.11 16.70
C LEU A 171 4.51 -10.49 15.64
N ASN A 172 5.01 -11.72 15.72
CA ASN A 172 6.07 -12.26 14.87
C ASN A 172 5.47 -13.11 13.75
N LEU A 173 6.00 -12.93 12.54
CA LEU A 173 5.70 -13.76 11.41
C LEU A 173 6.70 -14.91 11.35
N TYR A 174 6.20 -16.11 11.34
CA TYR A 174 6.96 -17.33 11.02
C TYR A 174 6.52 -17.85 9.66
N GLY A 175 7.46 -18.45 8.92
CA GLY A 175 7.17 -19.09 7.65
C GLY A 175 8.23 -20.09 7.26
N GLY A 176 7.94 -20.93 6.28
CA GLY A 176 8.82 -21.97 5.81
C GLY A 176 8.14 -22.91 4.84
N ILE A 177 8.77 -24.06 4.61
CA ILE A 177 8.22 -25.14 3.78
C ILE A 177 7.05 -25.82 4.52
N ASN A 178 7.22 -26.01 5.82
CA ASN A 178 6.24 -26.65 6.70
C ASN A 178 6.32 -26.08 8.12
N GLN A 179 5.46 -26.57 9.01
CA GLN A 179 5.41 -26.11 10.41
C GLN A 179 6.66 -26.46 11.21
N ILE A 180 7.33 -27.56 10.89
CA ILE A 180 8.50 -28.06 11.66
C ILE A 180 9.74 -27.22 11.32
N GLU A 181 9.91 -26.88 10.06
CA GLU A 181 11.06 -26.12 9.53
C GLU A 181 10.80 -24.63 9.41
N ARG A 182 9.77 -24.14 10.12
CA ARG A 182 9.46 -22.71 10.12
C ARG A 182 10.58 -21.89 10.76
N LYS A 183 10.84 -20.72 10.20
CA LYS A 183 11.78 -19.73 10.74
C LYS A 183 11.07 -18.42 10.98
N GLN A 184 11.56 -17.63 11.92
CA GLN A 184 11.08 -16.27 12.12
C GLN A 184 11.52 -15.41 10.92
N LEU A 185 10.56 -14.72 10.30
CA LEU A 185 10.77 -13.92 9.08
C LEU A 185 10.66 -12.42 9.33
N GLY A 186 10.19 -12.03 10.50
CA GLY A 186 10.08 -10.63 10.90
C GLY A 186 8.98 -10.38 11.90
N GLN A 187 8.94 -9.16 12.39
CA GLN A 187 7.94 -8.64 13.32
C GLN A 187 7.01 -7.70 12.56
N ILE A 188 5.68 -7.79 12.79
CA ILE A 188 4.74 -6.84 12.21
C ILE A 188 4.93 -5.48 12.87
N LYS A 189 5.20 -4.46 12.05
CA LYS A 189 5.32 -3.06 12.47
C LYS A 189 4.00 -2.31 12.34
N SER A 190 3.33 -2.49 11.20
CA SER A 190 2.05 -1.82 10.91
C SER A 190 1.15 -2.67 10.03
N VAL A 191 -0.16 -2.48 10.16
CA VAL A 191 -1.20 -3.05 9.31
C VAL A 191 -1.91 -1.88 8.63
N GLY A 192 -1.88 -1.86 7.29
CA GLY A 192 -2.25 -0.67 6.55
C GLY A 192 -1.37 0.52 6.95
N LEU A 193 -2.00 1.58 7.44
CA LEU A 193 -1.34 2.80 7.90
C LEU A 193 -1.20 2.88 9.42
N MET A 194 -1.76 1.94 10.17
CA MET A 194 -1.80 1.97 11.64
C MET A 194 -0.69 1.11 12.25
N PRO A 195 -0.06 1.55 13.36
CA PRO A 195 0.84 0.71 14.13
C PRO A 195 0.13 -0.55 14.63
N VAL A 196 0.83 -1.70 14.61
CA VAL A 196 0.24 -2.98 15.04
C VAL A 196 -0.31 -2.93 16.46
N THR A 197 0.35 -2.22 17.38
CA THR A 197 -0.06 -2.08 18.78
C THR A 197 -1.43 -1.41 18.95
N GLU A 198 -1.81 -0.51 18.07
CA GLU A 198 -3.13 0.14 18.06
C GLU A 198 -4.20 -0.78 17.49
N VAL A 199 -3.84 -1.50 16.41
CA VAL A 199 -4.76 -2.44 15.76
C VAL A 199 -5.08 -3.61 16.69
N GLU A 200 -4.07 -4.18 17.35
CA GLU A 200 -4.24 -5.30 18.30
C GLU A 200 -5.11 -4.98 19.53
N ARG A 201 -5.22 -3.72 19.90
CA ARG A 201 -6.13 -3.33 21.00
C ARG A 201 -7.60 -3.60 20.68
N LYS A 202 -7.99 -3.45 19.43
CA LYS A 202 -9.39 -3.53 18.99
C LYS A 202 -9.70 -4.79 18.18
N TYR A 203 -8.69 -5.33 17.50
CA TYR A 203 -8.86 -6.40 16.52
C TYR A 203 -7.95 -7.58 16.79
N SER A 204 -8.42 -8.78 16.47
CA SER A 204 -7.62 -9.98 16.31
C SER A 204 -7.07 -10.02 14.89
N LEU A 205 -5.79 -10.32 14.72
CA LEU A 205 -5.07 -10.30 13.46
C LEU A 205 -4.76 -11.73 12.99
N PHE A 206 -4.92 -11.98 11.70
CA PHE A 206 -4.66 -13.27 11.05
C PHE A 206 -3.87 -13.04 9.77
N VAL A 207 -2.92 -13.91 9.45
CA VAL A 207 -2.28 -13.83 8.12
C VAL A 207 -3.26 -14.32 7.07
N ALA A 208 -3.54 -13.45 6.11
CA ALA A 208 -4.35 -13.80 4.95
C ALA A 208 -3.48 -14.36 3.82
N ALA A 209 -2.29 -13.79 3.61
CA ALA A 209 -1.31 -14.26 2.63
C ALA A 209 0.09 -13.76 2.99
N ALA A 210 1.08 -14.60 2.74
CA ALA A 210 2.49 -14.26 2.79
C ALA A 210 3.16 -14.74 1.50
N ALA A 211 3.70 -13.83 0.71
CA ALA A 211 4.34 -14.14 -0.56
C ALA A 211 5.73 -13.52 -0.65
N VAL A 212 6.64 -14.26 -1.27
CA VAL A 212 8.02 -13.83 -1.53
C VAL A 212 8.13 -13.29 -2.94
N HIS A 213 8.89 -12.24 -3.14
CA HIS A 213 9.28 -11.71 -4.45
C HIS A 213 10.65 -11.04 -4.40
N GLY A 214 11.18 -10.65 -5.56
CA GLY A 214 12.45 -9.92 -5.62
C GLY A 214 13.65 -10.83 -5.82
N GLY A 215 14.69 -10.65 -5.00
CA GLY A 215 15.97 -11.33 -5.16
C GLY A 215 16.88 -10.65 -6.20
N PRO A 216 17.86 -11.35 -6.77
CA PRO A 216 18.69 -10.83 -7.83
C PRO A 216 17.87 -10.24 -8.97
N TYR A 217 18.30 -9.12 -9.53
CA TYR A 217 17.55 -8.45 -10.59
C TYR A 217 18.44 -8.05 -11.75
N LYS A 218 17.80 -7.93 -12.91
CA LYS A 218 18.41 -7.47 -14.15
C LYS A 218 17.80 -6.13 -14.57
N PHE A 219 18.63 -5.26 -15.11
CA PHE A 219 18.21 -3.95 -15.60
C PHE A 219 18.92 -3.58 -16.91
N ALA A 220 18.36 -2.62 -17.65
CA ALA A 220 18.94 -2.15 -18.89
C ALA A 220 20.13 -1.24 -18.62
N GLY A 221 21.35 -1.68 -18.99
CA GLY A 221 22.52 -0.82 -19.10
C GLY A 221 22.52 -0.01 -20.42
N ARG A 222 23.65 0.57 -20.79
CA ARG A 222 23.73 1.38 -22.03
C ARG A 222 23.48 0.57 -23.31
N SER A 223 23.97 -0.66 -23.38
CA SER A 223 23.89 -1.53 -24.55
C SER A 223 23.58 -2.99 -24.22
N THR A 224 23.64 -3.37 -22.96
CA THR A 224 23.48 -4.75 -22.49
C THR A 224 22.66 -4.78 -21.22
N VAL A 225 22.16 -5.97 -20.86
CA VAL A 225 21.56 -6.24 -19.57
C VAL A 225 22.66 -6.31 -18.52
N MET A 226 22.47 -5.66 -17.40
CA MET A 226 23.28 -5.76 -16.20
C MET A 226 22.51 -6.50 -15.12
N GLN A 227 23.22 -7.22 -14.25
CA GLN A 227 22.62 -7.96 -13.14
C GLN A 227 23.24 -7.49 -11.83
N GLU A 228 22.39 -7.36 -10.81
CA GLU A 228 22.80 -7.04 -9.45
C GLU A 228 22.09 -7.96 -8.45
N GLU A 229 22.75 -8.17 -7.31
CA GLU A 229 22.17 -8.88 -6.18
C GLU A 229 21.18 -7.96 -5.46
N GLY A 230 20.01 -8.51 -5.14
CA GLY A 230 18.96 -7.81 -4.39
C GLY A 230 18.37 -8.71 -3.31
N PRO A 231 17.78 -8.11 -2.27
CA PRO A 231 17.13 -8.88 -1.22
C PRO A 231 15.82 -9.48 -1.72
N TYR A 232 15.44 -10.64 -1.18
CA TYR A 232 14.07 -11.11 -1.26
C TYR A 232 13.19 -10.31 -0.28
N GLU A 233 12.01 -9.98 -0.75
CA GLU A 233 11.02 -9.24 0.03
C GLU A 233 9.79 -10.09 0.30
N LEU A 234 9.15 -9.82 1.45
CA LEU A 234 7.88 -10.43 1.82
C LEU A 234 6.73 -9.45 1.62
N LYS A 235 5.78 -9.85 0.81
CA LYS A 235 4.46 -9.20 0.71
C LYS A 235 3.53 -9.91 1.67
N LEU A 236 3.12 -9.21 2.72
CA LEU A 236 2.25 -9.75 3.77
C LEU A 236 0.88 -9.08 3.69
N GLN A 237 -0.16 -9.89 3.74
CA GLN A 237 -1.53 -9.45 3.90
C GLN A 237 -2.09 -10.02 5.21
N VAL A 238 -2.75 -9.16 5.96
CA VAL A 238 -3.34 -9.50 7.26
C VAL A 238 -4.84 -9.20 7.20
N ALA A 239 -5.63 -10.18 7.61
CA ALA A 239 -7.05 -10.02 7.88
C ALA A 239 -7.24 -9.64 9.34
N TYR A 240 -8.27 -8.87 9.64
CA TYR A 240 -8.61 -8.50 10.99
C TYR A 240 -10.09 -8.74 11.30
N ARG A 241 -10.36 -9.11 12.56
CA ARG A 241 -11.70 -9.28 13.12
C ARG A 241 -11.81 -8.52 14.42
N GLU A 242 -12.93 -7.84 14.65
CA GLU A 242 -13.18 -7.19 15.94
C GLU A 242 -13.11 -8.21 17.08
N LYS A 243 -12.43 -7.83 18.16
CA LYS A 243 -12.43 -8.65 19.39
C LYS A 243 -13.82 -8.60 20.00
N GLU A 244 -14.42 -9.76 20.21
CA GLU A 244 -15.67 -9.84 20.98
C GLU A 244 -15.41 -9.29 22.39
N VAL A 245 -16.05 -8.19 22.73
CA VAL A 245 -16.06 -7.69 24.11
C VAL A 245 -16.91 -8.67 24.91
N PRO A 246 -16.37 -9.36 25.92
CA PRO A 246 -17.18 -10.24 26.76
C PRO A 246 -18.30 -9.38 27.36
N LYS A 247 -19.56 -9.70 27.02
CA LYS A 247 -20.70 -9.11 27.70
C LYS A 247 -20.53 -9.41 29.19
N LYS A 248 -20.31 -8.36 29.97
CA LYS A 248 -20.41 -8.49 31.44
C LYS A 248 -21.82 -8.99 31.74
N VAL A 249 -21.89 -10.23 32.28
CA VAL A 249 -23.08 -10.79 32.87
C VAL A 249 -23.31 -10.11 34.21
#